data_3eb9c82d34d664ff790bda6f742f39ee
#
_entry.id   3eb9c82d34d664ff790bda6f742f39ee
#
_cell.length_a   1.000
_cell.length_b   1.000
_cell.length_c   1.000
_cell.angle_alpha   90.00
_cell.angle_beta   90.00
_cell.angle_gamma   90.00
#
_symmetry.space_group_name_H-M   'P 1'
#
loop_
_entity.id
_entity.type
_entity.pdbx_description
1 polymer ?
#
loop_
_entity_poly.entity_id
_entity_poly.type
_entity_poly.pdbx_seq_one_letter_code
_entity_poly.pdbx_strand_id
1 'polypeptide(L)'
;MPKDFLKDASDHYDVIVIGSGRGGLTTANVLGRAGYSVLLLEQHYKLGGMATWFKRPGGHIFDISLHGFPYGMVKSCRRYWNQDISDAIVPLRNVRFDNPMFSLTTTYNREDFTKLLSSDFGVQKETTEEFFSTARNMNFYDDNKMTTGELFEKFFPGREDIHRLLMEPIVYANGSTLEDPAITYGIVFSNFMNKGVYTFEGGTDLLVEKMNDELLSNND
;
A
#
# COMPACT_ATOMS: atom_id res chain seq x y z
N MET A 1 27.35 26.95 16.19
CA MET A 1 27.84 25.64 16.66
C MET A 1 27.05 24.57 15.91
N PRO A 2 27.63 23.48 15.48
CA PRO A 2 26.86 22.37 14.95
C PRO A 2 25.89 21.88 16.01
N LYS A 3 24.66 21.58 15.61
CA LYS A 3 23.62 21.09 16.52
C LYS A 3 23.99 19.67 16.95
N ASP A 4 24.23 19.50 18.24
CA ASP A 4 24.45 18.15 18.79
C ASP A 4 23.11 17.45 18.92
N PHE A 5 22.85 16.50 18.03
CA PHE A 5 21.60 15.75 17.96
C PHE A 5 21.56 14.60 18.98
N LEU A 6 22.70 14.26 19.59
CA LEU A 6 22.81 13.16 20.57
C LEU A 6 22.96 13.65 22.00
N LYS A 7 22.86 14.95 22.26
CA LYS A 7 23.05 15.54 23.59
C LYS A 7 22.17 14.95 24.71
N ASP A 8 20.97 14.44 24.32
CA ASP A 8 19.99 13.84 25.23
C ASP A 8 19.97 12.30 25.12
N ALA A 9 20.88 11.70 24.33
CA ALA A 9 20.99 10.25 24.21
C ALA A 9 21.68 9.64 25.45
N SER A 10 21.24 8.43 25.82
CA SER A 10 21.88 7.64 26.85
C SER A 10 23.21 7.04 26.35
N ASP A 11 24.10 6.70 27.28
CA ASP A 11 25.38 6.07 26.94
C ASP A 11 25.24 4.63 26.42
N HIS A 12 24.08 4.01 26.65
CA HIS A 12 23.82 2.62 26.28
C HIS A 12 22.38 2.41 25.82
N TYR A 13 22.22 1.60 24.78
CA TYR A 13 20.95 1.07 24.28
C TYR A 13 21.10 -0.41 23.92
N ASP A 14 20.04 -1.19 24.15
CA ASP A 14 20.00 -2.60 23.74
C ASP A 14 19.98 -2.75 22.22
N VAL A 15 19.27 -1.85 21.52
CA VAL A 15 19.12 -1.87 20.06
C VAL A 15 19.22 -0.47 19.49
N ILE A 16 19.91 -0.35 18.36
CA ILE A 16 19.93 0.86 17.52
C ILE A 16 19.21 0.56 16.22
N VAL A 17 18.14 1.30 15.94
CA VAL A 17 17.38 1.24 14.68
C VAL A 17 17.77 2.43 13.82
N ILE A 18 18.24 2.18 12.60
CA ILE A 18 18.67 3.21 11.66
C ILE A 18 17.60 3.40 10.60
N GLY A 19 17.02 4.59 10.56
CA GLY A 19 15.96 5.00 9.64
C GLY A 19 14.56 4.88 10.24
N SER A 20 13.79 5.95 10.16
CA SER A 20 12.41 6.05 10.65
C SER A 20 11.35 5.80 9.58
N GLY A 21 11.66 5.08 8.52
CA GLY A 21 10.64 4.54 7.64
C GLY A 21 9.66 3.65 8.43
N ARG A 22 8.51 3.30 7.86
CA ARG A 22 7.49 2.49 8.56
C ARG A 22 8.04 1.19 9.17
N GLY A 23 9.02 0.55 8.51
CA GLY A 23 9.72 -0.61 9.05
C GLY A 23 10.48 -0.29 10.33
N GLY A 24 11.30 0.78 10.30
CA GLY A 24 12.07 1.22 11.45
C GLY A 24 11.20 1.66 12.62
N LEU A 25 10.18 2.50 12.36
CA LEU A 25 9.20 2.90 13.37
C LEU A 25 8.52 1.67 14.02
N THR A 26 8.05 0.73 13.21
CA THR A 26 7.41 -0.49 13.72
C THR A 26 8.38 -1.36 14.53
N THR A 27 9.62 -1.49 14.07
CA THR A 27 10.65 -2.24 14.79
C THR A 27 10.95 -1.62 16.13
N ALA A 28 11.16 -0.30 16.16
CA ALA A 28 11.41 0.43 17.41
C ALA A 28 10.24 0.29 18.41
N ASN A 29 8.99 0.44 17.92
CA ASN A 29 7.81 0.29 18.75
C ASN A 29 7.64 -1.13 19.31
N VAL A 30 7.83 -2.15 18.50
CA VAL A 30 7.70 -3.55 18.94
C VAL A 30 8.77 -3.90 19.97
N LEU A 31 10.01 -3.44 19.77
CA LEU A 31 11.10 -3.69 20.69
C LEU A 31 10.93 -2.89 22.01
N GLY A 32 10.54 -1.61 21.95
CA GLY A 32 10.25 -0.81 23.14
C GLY A 32 9.12 -1.45 23.96
N ARG A 33 8.02 -1.87 23.34
CA ARG A 33 6.94 -2.60 24.02
C ARG A 33 7.36 -3.95 24.60
N ALA A 34 8.43 -4.54 24.09
CA ALA A 34 9.04 -5.74 24.67
C ALA A 34 10.04 -5.45 25.79
N GLY A 35 10.23 -4.18 26.15
CA GLY A 35 11.09 -3.75 27.27
C GLY A 35 12.55 -3.51 26.91
N TYR A 36 12.89 -3.45 25.61
CA TYR A 36 14.23 -3.09 25.17
C TYR A 36 14.41 -1.57 25.13
N SER A 37 15.59 -1.11 25.55
CA SER A 37 16.03 0.26 25.35
C SER A 37 16.43 0.46 23.88
N VAL A 38 15.72 1.32 23.15
CA VAL A 38 15.88 1.46 21.69
C VAL A 38 16.25 2.88 21.33
N LEU A 39 17.34 3.06 20.56
CA LEU A 39 17.68 4.32 19.91
C LEU A 39 17.24 4.26 18.45
N LEU A 40 16.29 5.12 18.05
CA LEU A 40 15.91 5.30 16.66
C LEU A 40 16.60 6.52 16.07
N LEU A 41 17.40 6.32 15.03
CA LEU A 41 18.14 7.37 14.32
C LEU A 41 17.50 7.66 12.96
N GLU A 42 17.28 8.94 12.67
CA GLU A 42 16.80 9.42 11.38
C GLU A 42 17.65 10.58 10.86
N GLN A 43 18.09 10.51 9.60
CA GLN A 43 18.90 11.57 8.99
C GLN A 43 18.07 12.73 8.44
N HIS A 44 16.79 12.48 8.13
CA HIS A 44 15.88 13.47 7.58
C HIS A 44 15.20 14.24 8.72
N TYR A 45 14.76 15.47 8.43
CA TYR A 45 14.06 16.29 9.44
C TYR A 45 12.61 15.84 9.71
N LYS A 46 12.09 14.89 8.93
CA LYS A 46 10.78 14.24 9.12
C LYS A 46 10.96 12.75 9.29
N LEU A 47 10.13 12.17 10.14
CA LEU A 47 9.96 10.73 10.26
C LEU A 47 9.10 10.16 9.11
N GLY A 48 9.06 8.84 8.96
CA GLY A 48 8.17 8.14 8.03
C GLY A 48 8.86 7.60 6.78
N GLY A 49 10.08 8.06 6.48
CA GLY A 49 10.81 7.63 5.27
C GLY A 49 10.05 7.97 4.00
N MET A 50 9.73 6.95 3.17
CA MET A 50 8.91 7.14 1.96
C MET A 50 7.43 7.42 2.27
N ALA A 51 6.93 7.07 3.44
CA ALA A 51 5.60 7.48 3.93
C ALA A 51 5.66 8.91 4.47
N THR A 52 5.95 9.87 3.62
CA THR A 52 6.08 11.28 3.93
C THR A 52 5.32 12.14 2.92
N TRP A 53 5.31 13.45 3.15
CA TRP A 53 4.53 14.41 2.39
C TRP A 53 5.29 15.72 2.18
N PHE A 54 4.79 16.54 1.27
CA PHE A 54 5.23 17.92 1.10
C PHE A 54 4.04 18.87 1.00
N LYS A 55 4.27 20.13 1.35
CA LYS A 55 3.25 21.20 1.28
C LYS A 55 3.48 22.08 0.06
N ARG A 56 2.39 22.54 -0.54
CA ARG A 56 2.36 23.56 -1.59
C ARG A 56 1.64 24.82 -1.12
N PRO A 57 1.81 25.98 -1.79
CA PRO A 57 1.04 27.18 -1.51
C PRO A 57 -0.47 26.90 -1.49
N GLY A 58 -1.19 27.52 -0.56
CA GLY A 58 -2.62 27.25 -0.35
C GLY A 58 -2.90 26.17 0.70
N GLY A 59 -1.85 25.60 1.35
CA GLY A 59 -2.01 24.61 2.42
C GLY A 59 -2.24 23.19 1.93
N HIS A 60 -2.13 22.93 0.63
CA HIS A 60 -2.27 21.59 0.06
C HIS A 60 -1.12 20.67 0.48
N ILE A 61 -1.46 19.47 0.91
CA ILE A 61 -0.53 18.40 1.31
C ILE A 61 -0.57 17.33 0.24
N PHE A 62 0.60 16.85 -0.16
CA PHE A 62 0.78 15.80 -1.15
C PHE A 62 1.63 14.68 -0.54
N ASP A 63 1.08 13.48 -0.50
CA ASP A 63 1.81 12.29 -0.13
C ASP A 63 2.83 11.92 -1.21
N ILE A 64 4.01 11.44 -0.82
CA ILE A 64 5.08 11.10 -1.76
C ILE A 64 4.87 9.71 -2.34
N SER A 65 4.50 8.70 -1.54
CA SER A 65 4.38 7.33 -2.03
C SER A 65 3.25 6.51 -1.43
N LEU A 66 2.74 6.84 -0.27
CA LEU A 66 1.69 6.06 0.40
C LEU A 66 0.31 6.66 0.14
N HIS A 67 -0.24 6.39 -1.05
CA HIS A 67 -1.54 6.94 -1.47
C HIS A 67 -2.72 6.03 -1.13
N GLY A 68 -2.48 4.72 -1.11
CA GLY A 68 -3.47 3.72 -0.80
C GLY A 68 -2.82 2.38 -0.48
N PHE A 69 -3.51 1.54 0.27
CA PHE A 69 -2.95 0.27 0.72
C PHE A 69 -4.02 -0.80 0.92
N PRO A 70 -3.64 -2.09 0.89
CA PRO A 70 -4.58 -3.17 1.10
C PRO A 70 -5.02 -3.29 2.55
N TYR A 71 -6.13 -3.97 2.80
CA TYR A 71 -6.71 -4.23 4.13
C TYR A 71 -5.71 -4.83 5.14
N GLY A 72 -4.66 -5.49 4.67
CA GLY A 72 -3.58 -6.00 5.53
C GLY A 72 -2.97 -4.95 6.45
N MET A 73 -2.96 -3.67 6.03
CA MET A 73 -2.47 -2.56 6.84
C MET A 73 -3.27 -2.39 8.14
N VAL A 74 -4.61 -2.53 8.09
CA VAL A 74 -5.47 -2.48 9.28
C VAL A 74 -5.04 -3.53 10.31
N LYS A 75 -4.82 -4.78 9.85
CA LYS A 75 -4.37 -5.88 10.71
C LYS A 75 -3.00 -5.63 11.30
N SER A 76 -2.08 -5.12 10.49
CA SER A 76 -0.70 -4.81 10.92
C SER A 76 -0.70 -3.69 11.96
N CYS A 77 -1.46 -2.62 11.75
CA CYS A 77 -1.56 -1.53 12.70
C CYS A 77 -2.20 -1.99 14.02
N ARG A 78 -3.25 -2.80 13.97
CA ARG A 78 -3.86 -3.37 15.18
C ARG A 78 -2.92 -4.27 15.97
N ARG A 79 -2.07 -5.03 15.28
CA ARG A 79 -1.15 -5.97 15.91
C ARG A 79 0.09 -5.30 16.48
N TYR A 80 0.68 -4.38 15.74
CA TYR A 80 2.01 -3.84 16.04
C TYR A 80 1.98 -2.43 16.60
N TRP A 81 0.84 -1.76 16.56
CA TRP A 81 0.61 -0.43 17.06
C TRP A 81 -0.55 -0.43 18.06
N ASN A 82 -1.59 0.30 17.78
CA ASN A 82 -2.78 0.36 18.64
C ASN A 82 -4.08 0.38 17.84
N GLN A 83 -5.21 0.40 18.56
CA GLN A 83 -6.54 0.41 17.98
C GLN A 83 -6.82 1.74 17.26
N ASP A 84 -6.39 2.87 17.82
CA ASP A 84 -6.68 4.20 17.27
C ASP A 84 -6.02 4.41 15.90
N ILE A 85 -4.78 3.95 15.74
CA ILE A 85 -4.08 3.95 14.45
C ILE A 85 -4.79 3.01 13.47
N SER A 86 -5.22 1.85 13.92
CA SER A 86 -5.95 0.88 13.08
C SER A 86 -7.31 1.41 12.62
N ASP A 87 -8.06 2.08 13.49
CA ASP A 87 -9.40 2.57 13.21
C ASP A 87 -9.43 3.82 12.33
N ALA A 88 -8.32 4.58 12.29
CA ALA A 88 -8.13 5.67 11.36
C ALA A 88 -7.85 5.21 9.91
N ILE A 89 -7.69 3.91 9.68
CA ILE A 89 -7.55 3.34 8.34
C ILE A 89 -8.95 3.05 7.79
N VAL A 90 -9.34 3.85 6.80
CA VAL A 90 -10.68 3.84 6.22
C VAL A 90 -10.66 3.38 4.76
N PRO A 91 -11.72 2.68 4.29
CA PRO A 91 -11.80 2.27 2.89
C PRO A 91 -12.00 3.49 1.98
N LEU A 92 -11.28 3.52 0.87
CA LEU A 92 -11.57 4.41 -0.23
C LEU A 92 -12.89 4.00 -0.88
N ARG A 93 -13.87 4.90 -0.82
CA ARG A 93 -15.16 4.74 -1.47
C ARG A 93 -15.19 5.71 -2.65
N ASN A 94 -15.84 5.36 -3.74
CA ASN A 94 -15.96 6.24 -4.91
C ASN A 94 -14.62 6.59 -5.59
N VAL A 95 -13.72 5.62 -5.70
CA VAL A 95 -12.52 5.78 -6.54
C VAL A 95 -13.00 5.91 -7.98
N ARG A 96 -12.59 6.97 -8.66
CA ARG A 96 -13.01 7.28 -10.01
C ARG A 96 -11.85 7.10 -10.98
N PHE A 97 -12.08 6.26 -11.97
CA PHE A 97 -11.27 6.18 -13.19
C PHE A 97 -12.02 6.92 -14.29
N ASP A 98 -11.38 7.86 -14.93
CA ASP A 98 -12.00 8.69 -15.95
C ASP A 98 -10.99 8.94 -17.08
N ASN A 99 -11.23 8.36 -18.22
CA ASN A 99 -10.40 8.49 -19.41
C ASN A 99 -11.28 8.43 -20.68
N PRO A 100 -10.72 8.69 -21.88
CA PRO A 100 -11.50 8.70 -23.12
C PRO A 100 -12.18 7.37 -23.48
N MET A 101 -11.75 6.24 -22.91
CA MET A 101 -12.29 4.91 -23.25
C MET A 101 -13.44 4.51 -22.32
N PHE A 102 -13.39 4.90 -21.04
CA PHE A 102 -14.42 4.55 -20.06
C PHE A 102 -14.42 5.51 -18.87
N SER A 103 -15.53 5.49 -18.13
CA SER A 103 -15.63 6.12 -16.81
C SER A 103 -16.16 5.09 -15.82
N LEU A 104 -15.41 4.87 -14.73
CA LEU A 104 -15.78 3.91 -13.70
C LEU A 104 -15.68 4.59 -12.33
N THR A 105 -16.74 4.49 -11.53
CA THR A 105 -16.68 4.78 -10.09
C THR A 105 -16.85 3.48 -9.33
N THR A 106 -15.91 3.15 -8.50
CA THR A 106 -15.84 1.84 -7.84
C THR A 106 -15.33 1.92 -6.40
N THR A 107 -15.65 0.91 -5.63
CA THR A 107 -15.02 0.63 -4.32
C THR A 107 -13.90 -0.41 -4.44
N TYR A 108 -13.39 -0.67 -5.64
CA TYR A 108 -12.48 -1.76 -5.96
C TYR A 108 -13.07 -3.13 -5.60
N ASN A 109 -14.06 -3.56 -6.37
CA ASN A 109 -14.68 -4.87 -6.21
C ASN A 109 -14.78 -5.59 -7.56
N ARG A 110 -14.93 -6.91 -7.51
CA ARG A 110 -15.00 -7.77 -8.71
C ARG A 110 -16.19 -7.45 -9.59
N GLU A 111 -17.34 -7.12 -8.99
CA GLU A 111 -18.58 -6.88 -9.71
C GLU A 111 -18.45 -5.66 -10.64
N ASP A 112 -17.89 -4.57 -10.13
CA ASP A 112 -17.70 -3.35 -10.92
C ASP A 112 -16.78 -3.60 -12.11
N PHE A 113 -15.65 -4.28 -11.90
CA PHE A 113 -14.71 -4.60 -12.99
C PHE A 113 -15.27 -5.65 -13.97
N THR A 114 -16.00 -6.64 -13.49
CA THR A 114 -16.67 -7.61 -14.38
C THR A 114 -17.72 -6.90 -15.25
N LYS A 115 -18.50 -6.01 -14.66
CA LYS A 115 -19.48 -5.22 -15.40
C LYS A 115 -18.80 -4.33 -16.45
N LEU A 116 -17.74 -3.60 -16.08
CA LEU A 116 -16.98 -2.75 -16.99
C LEU A 116 -16.42 -3.57 -18.18
N LEU A 117 -15.74 -4.68 -17.91
CA LEU A 117 -15.17 -5.55 -18.94
C LEU A 117 -16.25 -6.10 -19.89
N SER A 118 -17.42 -6.43 -19.34
CA SER A 118 -18.53 -6.96 -20.17
C SER A 118 -19.22 -5.86 -20.97
N SER A 119 -19.57 -4.71 -20.36
CA SER A 119 -20.36 -3.66 -21.00
C SER A 119 -19.55 -2.81 -21.97
N ASP A 120 -18.35 -2.43 -21.59
CA ASP A 120 -17.58 -1.41 -22.31
C ASP A 120 -16.49 -2.05 -23.21
N PHE A 121 -15.99 -3.23 -22.81
CA PHE A 121 -14.96 -3.94 -23.55
C PHE A 121 -15.43 -5.22 -24.25
N GLY A 122 -16.70 -5.61 -24.07
CA GLY A 122 -17.32 -6.76 -24.76
C GLY A 122 -16.73 -8.12 -24.34
N VAL A 123 -16.14 -8.22 -23.15
CA VAL A 123 -15.60 -9.49 -22.64
C VAL A 123 -16.73 -10.36 -22.10
N GLN A 124 -16.69 -11.65 -22.40
CA GLN A 124 -17.64 -12.59 -21.81
C GLN A 124 -17.42 -12.69 -20.31
N LYS A 125 -18.51 -12.77 -19.56
CA LYS A 125 -18.49 -12.81 -18.09
C LYS A 125 -17.67 -13.99 -17.57
N GLU A 126 -17.82 -15.13 -18.20
CA GLU A 126 -17.13 -16.38 -17.87
C GLU A 126 -15.60 -16.23 -17.98
N THR A 127 -15.11 -15.58 -19.03
CA THR A 127 -13.68 -15.28 -19.22
C THR A 127 -13.17 -14.37 -18.10
N THR A 128 -13.93 -13.36 -17.74
CA THR A 128 -13.57 -12.44 -16.65
C THR A 128 -13.53 -13.17 -15.30
N GLU A 129 -14.50 -14.02 -15.02
CA GLU A 129 -14.56 -14.79 -13.77
C GLU A 129 -13.40 -15.80 -13.67
N GLU A 130 -13.07 -16.45 -14.78
CA GLU A 130 -11.93 -17.36 -14.86
C GLU A 130 -10.60 -16.63 -14.66
N PHE A 131 -10.43 -15.46 -15.27
CA PHE A 131 -9.27 -14.60 -15.06
C PHE A 131 -9.10 -14.22 -13.58
N PHE A 132 -10.16 -13.71 -12.93
CA PHE A 132 -10.10 -13.35 -11.51
C PHE A 132 -9.81 -14.57 -10.61
N SER A 133 -10.38 -15.72 -10.94
CA SER A 133 -10.14 -16.96 -10.23
C SER A 133 -8.68 -17.41 -10.35
N THR A 134 -8.13 -17.37 -11.58
CA THR A 134 -6.74 -17.72 -11.85
C THR A 134 -5.79 -16.79 -11.13
N ALA A 135 -5.96 -15.46 -11.24
CA ALA A 135 -5.13 -14.49 -10.56
C ALA A 135 -5.15 -14.66 -9.03
N ARG A 136 -6.31 -15.00 -8.46
CA ARG A 136 -6.46 -15.22 -7.01
C ARG A 136 -5.78 -16.48 -6.51
N ASN A 137 -5.79 -17.54 -7.30
CA ASN A 137 -5.35 -18.88 -6.89
C ASN A 137 -3.91 -19.19 -7.28
N MET A 138 -3.16 -18.21 -7.82
CA MET A 138 -1.74 -18.37 -8.13
C MET A 138 -0.95 -18.81 -6.93
N ASN A 139 -0.05 -19.78 -7.15
CA ASN A 139 0.83 -20.34 -6.14
C ASN A 139 2.28 -19.98 -6.47
N PHE A 140 2.99 -19.42 -5.52
CA PHE A 140 4.39 -19.01 -5.68
C PHE A 140 5.29 -20.16 -6.16
N TYR A 141 5.01 -21.38 -5.77
CA TYR A 141 5.85 -22.53 -6.12
C TYR A 141 5.61 -23.04 -7.54
N ASP A 142 4.40 -22.89 -8.06
CA ASP A 142 3.98 -23.46 -9.34
C ASP A 142 3.97 -22.41 -10.46
N ASP A 143 3.62 -21.17 -10.14
CA ASP A 143 3.27 -20.12 -11.13
C ASP A 143 4.33 -18.99 -11.24
N ASN A 144 5.54 -19.19 -10.73
CA ASN A 144 6.55 -18.13 -10.67
C ASN A 144 7.23 -17.82 -12.02
N LYS A 145 6.94 -18.58 -13.07
CA LYS A 145 7.55 -18.43 -14.40
C LYS A 145 6.72 -17.60 -15.36
N MET A 146 5.41 -17.51 -15.12
CA MET A 146 4.50 -16.75 -15.99
C MET A 146 4.65 -15.25 -15.68
N THR A 147 4.76 -14.41 -16.71
CA THR A 147 4.71 -12.96 -16.55
C THR A 147 3.28 -12.44 -16.50
N THR A 148 3.10 -11.22 -16.02
CA THR A 148 1.79 -10.55 -16.03
C THR A 148 1.25 -10.37 -17.45
N GLY A 149 2.14 -10.06 -18.41
CA GLY A 149 1.77 -9.96 -19.82
C GLY A 149 1.29 -11.30 -20.40
N GLU A 150 1.98 -12.41 -20.09
CA GLU A 150 1.56 -13.74 -20.51
C GLU A 150 0.21 -14.15 -19.89
N LEU A 151 -0.03 -13.79 -18.63
CA LEU A 151 -1.34 -14.00 -17.99
C LEU A 151 -2.43 -13.24 -18.72
N PHE A 152 -2.20 -11.97 -19.07
CA PHE A 152 -3.18 -11.17 -19.77
C PHE A 152 -3.43 -11.67 -21.19
N GLU A 153 -2.37 -12.02 -21.92
CA GLU A 153 -2.49 -12.55 -23.28
C GLU A 153 -3.26 -13.89 -23.31
N LYS A 154 -3.15 -14.70 -22.27
CA LYS A 154 -3.90 -15.96 -22.13
C LYS A 154 -5.41 -15.73 -22.10
N PHE A 155 -5.88 -14.70 -21.39
CA PHE A 155 -7.32 -14.44 -21.21
C PHE A 155 -7.88 -13.38 -22.16
N PHE A 156 -7.05 -12.46 -22.61
CA PHE A 156 -7.40 -11.30 -23.42
C PHE A 156 -6.42 -11.14 -24.60
N PRO A 157 -6.34 -12.13 -25.51
CA PRO A 157 -5.36 -12.14 -26.58
C PRO A 157 -5.50 -10.93 -27.49
N GLY A 158 -4.38 -10.19 -27.69
CA GLY A 158 -4.32 -9.00 -28.53
C GLY A 158 -5.15 -7.81 -28.04
N ARG A 159 -5.65 -7.83 -26.81
CA ARG A 159 -6.49 -6.77 -26.22
C ARG A 159 -5.66 -5.82 -25.36
N GLU A 160 -4.79 -5.02 -26.01
CA GLU A 160 -3.96 -4.02 -25.33
C GLU A 160 -4.76 -3.02 -24.48
N ASP A 161 -6.00 -2.70 -24.90
CA ASP A 161 -6.91 -1.85 -24.15
C ASP A 161 -7.24 -2.44 -22.76
N ILE A 162 -7.52 -3.74 -22.71
CA ILE A 162 -7.80 -4.46 -21.46
C ILE A 162 -6.53 -4.62 -20.64
N HIS A 163 -5.39 -4.92 -21.28
CA HIS A 163 -4.10 -5.02 -20.59
C HIS A 163 -3.76 -3.72 -19.86
N ARG A 164 -3.95 -2.57 -20.50
CA ARG A 164 -3.77 -1.25 -19.88
C ARG A 164 -4.72 -1.02 -18.72
N LEU A 165 -6.03 -1.29 -18.93
CA LEU A 165 -7.04 -1.15 -17.88
C LEU A 165 -6.67 -1.95 -16.62
N LEU A 166 -6.29 -3.21 -16.79
CA LEU A 166 -6.00 -4.10 -15.67
C LEU A 166 -4.68 -3.77 -14.97
N MET A 167 -3.71 -3.21 -15.70
CA MET A 167 -2.43 -2.76 -15.12
C MET A 167 -2.54 -1.45 -14.35
N GLU A 168 -3.42 -0.55 -14.74
CA GLU A 168 -3.47 0.81 -14.17
C GLU A 168 -3.54 0.84 -12.63
N PRO A 169 -4.41 0.09 -11.95
CA PRO A 169 -4.44 0.05 -10.48
C PRO A 169 -3.14 -0.49 -9.87
N ILE A 170 -2.45 -1.37 -10.55
CA ILE A 170 -1.26 -2.06 -10.03
C ILE A 170 0.00 -1.23 -10.21
N VAL A 171 0.12 -0.53 -11.32
CA VAL A 171 1.22 0.44 -11.53
C VAL A 171 1.25 1.48 -10.42
N TYR A 172 0.09 2.02 -10.04
CA TYR A 172 -0.02 2.95 -8.91
C TYR A 172 0.29 2.30 -7.56
N ALA A 173 -0.05 1.02 -7.39
CA ALA A 173 0.12 0.34 -6.12
C ALA A 173 1.57 -0.04 -5.80
N ASN A 174 2.32 -0.53 -6.79
CA ASN A 174 3.66 -1.07 -6.57
C ASN A 174 4.67 -0.85 -7.71
N GLY A 175 4.27 -0.15 -8.77
CA GLY A 175 5.14 0.12 -9.92
C GLY A 175 5.39 -1.09 -10.83
N SER A 176 4.60 -2.17 -10.71
CA SER A 176 4.77 -3.39 -11.52
C SER A 176 4.58 -3.12 -13.03
N THR A 177 5.20 -3.97 -13.82
CA THR A 177 5.15 -3.99 -15.29
C THR A 177 4.55 -5.30 -15.80
N LEU A 178 4.32 -5.38 -17.12
CA LEU A 178 3.87 -6.64 -17.75
C LEU A 178 4.93 -7.74 -17.73
N GLU A 179 6.19 -7.39 -17.49
CA GLU A 179 7.34 -8.31 -17.43
C GLU A 179 7.52 -8.93 -16.04
N ASP A 180 6.88 -8.35 -15.01
CA ASP A 180 6.94 -8.87 -13.66
C ASP A 180 6.18 -10.20 -13.53
N PRO A 181 6.55 -11.04 -12.54
CA PRO A 181 5.85 -12.29 -12.30
C PRO A 181 4.35 -12.10 -12.06
N ALA A 182 3.53 -12.87 -12.77
CA ALA A 182 2.06 -12.79 -12.68
C ALA A 182 1.53 -12.98 -11.26
N ILE A 183 2.25 -13.74 -10.41
CA ILE A 183 1.86 -13.91 -9.01
C ILE A 183 1.90 -12.57 -8.24
N THR A 184 2.83 -11.68 -8.55
CA THR A 184 2.89 -10.34 -7.92
C THR A 184 1.61 -9.56 -8.24
N TYR A 185 1.23 -9.56 -9.53
CA TYR A 185 -0.05 -8.99 -9.98
C TYR A 185 -1.23 -9.66 -9.25
N GLY A 186 -1.29 -10.99 -9.27
CA GLY A 186 -2.37 -11.76 -8.67
C GLY A 186 -2.58 -11.47 -7.18
N ILE A 187 -1.50 -11.37 -6.40
CA ILE A 187 -1.57 -11.05 -4.97
C ILE A 187 -2.13 -9.64 -4.74
N VAL A 188 -1.59 -8.63 -5.44
CA VAL A 188 -1.99 -7.23 -5.23
C VAL A 188 -3.42 -7.02 -5.73
N PHE A 189 -3.71 -7.45 -6.96
CA PHE A 189 -5.02 -7.29 -7.58
C PHE A 189 -6.12 -8.02 -6.81
N SER A 190 -5.88 -9.26 -6.40
CA SER A 190 -6.86 -10.04 -5.62
C SER A 190 -7.15 -9.44 -4.25
N ASN A 191 -6.14 -8.86 -3.59
CA ASN A 191 -6.35 -8.15 -2.34
C ASN A 191 -7.25 -6.93 -2.52
N PHE A 192 -7.01 -6.13 -3.56
CA PHE A 192 -7.84 -4.96 -3.88
C PHE A 192 -9.27 -5.38 -4.22
N MET A 193 -9.44 -6.36 -5.09
CA MET A 193 -10.77 -6.83 -5.53
C MET A 193 -11.59 -7.51 -4.41
N ASN A 194 -10.95 -8.03 -3.37
CA ASN A 194 -11.64 -8.69 -2.26
C ASN A 194 -12.04 -7.74 -1.13
N LYS A 195 -11.20 -6.75 -0.84
CA LYS A 195 -11.33 -5.92 0.37
C LYS A 195 -11.34 -4.42 0.08
N GLY A 196 -11.14 -4.03 -1.17
CA GLY A 196 -10.98 -2.63 -1.55
C GLY A 196 -9.60 -2.08 -1.22
N VAL A 197 -9.43 -0.81 -1.52
CA VAL A 197 -8.25 -0.02 -1.22
C VAL A 197 -8.56 0.89 -0.02
N TYR A 198 -7.60 1.07 0.84
CA TYR A 198 -7.73 1.86 2.06
C TYR A 198 -6.79 3.05 2.04
N THR A 199 -7.14 4.07 2.77
CA THR A 199 -6.29 5.22 3.05
C THR A 199 -6.30 5.53 4.55
N PHE A 200 -5.48 6.46 4.99
CA PHE A 200 -5.48 6.93 6.36
C PHE A 200 -6.29 8.23 6.45
N GLU A 201 -7.24 8.28 7.36
CA GLU A 201 -8.03 9.49 7.61
C GLU A 201 -7.12 10.60 8.13
N GLY A 202 -7.13 11.74 7.43
CA GLY A 202 -6.23 12.86 7.71
C GLY A 202 -4.90 12.83 6.97
N GLY A 203 -4.58 11.77 6.22
CA GLY A 203 -3.38 11.67 5.38
C GLY A 203 -2.18 10.99 6.06
N THR A 204 -1.10 10.85 5.30
CA THR A 204 0.12 10.16 5.74
C THR A 204 0.85 10.91 6.85
N ASP A 205 0.74 12.23 6.89
CA ASP A 205 1.32 13.06 7.95
C ASP A 205 0.73 12.70 9.31
N LEU A 206 -0.59 12.60 9.42
CA LEU A 206 -1.25 12.21 10.65
C LEU A 206 -0.93 10.77 11.06
N LEU A 207 -0.81 9.86 10.08
CA LEU A 207 -0.38 8.49 10.37
C LEU A 207 1.00 8.45 11.04
N VAL A 208 1.97 9.17 10.48
CA VAL A 208 3.34 9.21 11.02
C VAL A 208 3.38 9.91 12.37
N GLU A 209 2.60 10.99 12.56
CA GLU A 209 2.45 11.68 13.85
C GLU A 209 1.92 10.73 14.92
N LYS A 210 0.82 10.02 14.67
CA LYS A 210 0.26 9.04 15.61
C LYS A 210 1.22 7.89 15.91
N MET A 211 1.99 7.44 14.92
CA MET A 211 3.03 6.41 15.15
C MET A 211 4.15 6.94 16.03
N ASN A 212 4.56 8.18 15.86
CA ASN A 212 5.57 8.81 16.70
C ASN A 212 5.08 9.00 18.14
N ASP A 213 3.85 9.47 18.31
CA ASP A 213 3.26 9.68 19.65
C ASP A 213 3.15 8.37 20.42
N GLU A 214 2.70 7.30 19.77
CA GLU A 214 2.68 5.96 20.38
C GLU A 214 4.07 5.47 20.75
N LEU A 215 5.06 5.68 19.85
CA LEU A 215 6.45 5.30 20.13
C LEU A 215 7.00 6.01 21.36
N LEU A 216 6.74 7.31 21.52
CA LEU A 216 7.21 8.08 22.66
C LEU A 216 6.48 7.70 23.94
N SER A 217 5.20 7.35 23.88
CA SER A 217 4.43 6.96 25.06
C SER A 217 4.86 5.62 25.68
N ASN A 218 5.55 4.78 24.92
CA ASN A 218 6.07 3.49 25.40
C ASN A 218 7.46 3.58 26.03
N ASN A 219 8.03 4.79 26.16
CA ASN A 219 9.38 5.03 26.73
C ASN A 219 9.34 5.68 28.12
N ASP A 220 8.18 5.72 28.77
CA ASP A 220 8.02 6.07 30.19
C ASP A 220 8.01 4.78 31.05
#